data_31dd7d85fe6ca55ade2a9b969ac654a1
#
_entry.id   31dd7d85fe6ca55ade2a9b969ac654a1
#
_cell.length_a   1.000
_cell.length_b   1.000
_cell.length_c   1.000
_cell.angle_alpha   90.00
_cell.angle_beta   90.00
_cell.angle_gamma   90.00
#
_symmetry.space_group_name_H-M   'P 1'
#
loop_
_entity.id
_entity.type
_entity.pdbx_description
1 polymer ?
#
loop_
_entity_poly.entity_id
_entity_poly.type
_entity_poly.pdbx_seq_one_letter_code
_entity_poly.pdbx_strand_id
1 'polypeptide(L)'
;MPELELYHNDMSSCSQKVRLTLEEKNLIWKGHHMNLRKGETRSKEYISKLNKNGVVPTLVYGSDIIIESTVIMEYLEDQFPENPLRPIKPEHKAKMRLWNKKLDEVLHSSVAIISSCVAFRYQFLEKYDKGEINNLIDKIPDEKRREISRDTIFNGLNSNFFEGAIFEFIKIFDELDKHLSNFKFLSGNNYTLADAAYTPYLTRFEHLQLSFLYQEKKYLSKWFSMIKEKENYKKAILNWNNDDYLNLMSLRGKESIKKIKKIISKT
;
A
#
# COMPACT_ATOMS: atom_id res chain seq x y z
N MET A 1 -18.80 -22.69 8.68
CA MET A 1 -18.49 -21.75 7.59
C MET A 1 -17.07 -22.05 7.14
N PRO A 2 -16.72 -21.86 5.86
CA PRO A 2 -15.35 -22.00 5.40
C PRO A 2 -14.40 -21.11 6.19
N GLU A 3 -13.13 -21.47 6.30
CA GLU A 3 -12.10 -20.63 6.89
C GLU A 3 -11.78 -19.47 5.93
N LEU A 4 -11.66 -18.27 6.47
CA LEU A 4 -11.24 -17.09 5.70
C LEU A 4 -9.72 -16.99 5.76
N GLU A 5 -9.03 -17.14 4.62
CA GLU A 5 -7.57 -17.21 4.56
C GLU A 5 -7.02 -16.04 3.74
N LEU A 6 -5.99 -15.38 4.26
CA LEU A 6 -5.33 -14.27 3.58
C LEU A 6 -3.85 -14.59 3.35
N TYR A 7 -3.44 -14.69 2.10
CA TYR A 7 -2.04 -14.70 1.69
C TYR A 7 -1.55 -13.26 1.62
N HIS A 8 -0.64 -12.88 2.51
CA HIS A 8 -0.26 -11.49 2.72
C HIS A 8 1.22 -11.33 3.06
N ASN A 9 1.70 -10.09 3.03
CA ASN A 9 3.02 -9.74 3.55
C ASN A 9 2.88 -8.66 4.63
N ASP A 10 3.75 -8.71 5.63
CA ASP A 10 3.79 -7.80 6.77
C ASP A 10 3.80 -6.32 6.35
N MET A 11 4.72 -5.93 5.47
CA MET A 11 4.95 -4.55 5.06
C MET A 11 4.25 -4.13 3.75
N SER A 12 3.48 -5.01 3.10
CA SER A 12 2.76 -4.67 1.86
C SER A 12 1.58 -3.73 2.15
N SER A 13 1.58 -2.54 1.52
CA SER A 13 0.46 -1.59 1.64
C SER A 13 -0.87 -2.18 1.18
N CYS A 14 -0.86 -3.01 0.12
CA CYS A 14 -2.06 -3.72 -0.33
C CYS A 14 -2.55 -4.77 0.68
N SER A 15 -1.64 -5.49 1.34
CA SER A 15 -2.02 -6.41 2.41
C SER A 15 -2.57 -5.67 3.64
N GLN A 16 -1.99 -4.52 3.97
CA GLN A 16 -2.46 -3.67 5.06
C GLN A 16 -3.89 -3.16 4.83
N LYS A 17 -4.27 -2.80 3.59
CA LYS A 17 -5.66 -2.43 3.25
C LYS A 17 -6.64 -3.54 3.64
N VAL A 18 -6.34 -4.77 3.24
CA VAL A 18 -7.22 -5.92 3.49
C VAL A 18 -7.25 -6.26 4.98
N ARG A 19 -6.11 -6.25 5.67
CA ARG A 19 -6.08 -6.44 7.13
C ARG A 19 -6.90 -5.40 7.88
N LEU A 20 -6.80 -4.11 7.51
CA LEU A 20 -7.64 -3.05 8.08
C LEU A 20 -9.13 -3.34 7.87
N THR A 21 -9.51 -3.78 6.68
CA THR A 21 -10.91 -4.14 6.38
C THR A 21 -11.38 -5.32 7.24
N LEU A 22 -10.56 -6.36 7.37
CA LEU A 22 -10.86 -7.54 8.19
C LEU A 22 -11.04 -7.16 9.67
N GLU A 23 -10.14 -6.34 10.22
CA GLU A 23 -10.21 -5.87 11.61
C GLU A 23 -11.40 -4.92 11.86
N GLU A 24 -11.69 -3.99 10.94
CA GLU A 24 -12.84 -3.08 11.08
C GLU A 24 -14.18 -3.84 10.99
N LYS A 25 -14.22 -4.95 10.27
CA LYS A 25 -15.38 -5.84 10.18
C LYS A 25 -15.45 -6.88 11.32
N ASN A 26 -14.42 -6.96 12.18
CA ASN A 26 -14.26 -7.96 13.23
C ASN A 26 -14.32 -9.40 12.69
N LEU A 27 -13.73 -9.66 11.54
CA LEU A 27 -13.69 -10.98 10.92
C LEU A 27 -12.52 -11.79 11.48
N ILE A 28 -12.77 -13.07 11.75
CA ILE A 28 -11.72 -14.03 12.11
C ILE A 28 -11.13 -14.57 10.82
N TRP A 29 -9.81 -14.51 10.70
CA TRP A 29 -9.10 -14.94 9.50
C TRP A 29 -7.76 -15.60 9.84
N LYS A 30 -7.29 -16.46 8.93
CA LYS A 30 -5.99 -17.12 9.00
C LYS A 30 -5.00 -16.45 8.05
N GLY A 31 -3.85 -16.06 8.58
CA GLY A 31 -2.79 -15.43 7.82
C GLY A 31 -1.79 -16.44 7.25
N HIS A 32 -1.48 -16.31 5.96
CA HIS A 32 -0.37 -16.98 5.30
C HIS A 32 0.66 -15.93 4.89
N HIS A 33 1.70 -15.77 5.72
CA HIS A 33 2.75 -14.77 5.45
C HIS A 33 3.61 -15.20 4.26
N MET A 34 3.76 -14.29 3.28
CA MET A 34 4.52 -14.50 2.05
C MET A 34 5.79 -13.64 2.06
N ASN A 35 6.96 -14.28 1.99
CA ASN A 35 8.23 -13.58 1.91
C ASN A 35 8.50 -13.10 0.47
N LEU A 36 8.22 -11.81 0.23
CA LEU A 36 8.39 -11.18 -1.08
C LEU A 36 9.85 -11.15 -1.55
N ARG A 37 10.81 -11.10 -0.62
CA ARG A 37 12.25 -11.06 -0.94
C ARG A 37 12.80 -12.41 -1.37
N LYS A 38 12.24 -13.49 -0.85
CA LYS A 38 12.52 -14.86 -1.31
C LYS A 38 11.77 -15.22 -2.59
N GLY A 39 10.87 -14.35 -3.06
CA GLY A 39 10.09 -14.58 -4.28
C GLY A 39 9.00 -15.65 -4.12
N GLU A 40 8.51 -15.90 -2.90
CA GLU A 40 7.49 -16.94 -2.64
C GLU A 40 6.23 -16.74 -3.47
N THR A 41 5.82 -15.48 -3.70
CA THR A 41 4.68 -15.16 -4.58
C THR A 41 4.95 -15.40 -6.07
N ARG A 42 6.21 -15.63 -6.45
CA ARG A 42 6.63 -15.94 -7.84
C ARG A 42 6.90 -17.42 -8.03
N SER A 43 6.59 -18.27 -7.04
CA SER A 43 6.66 -19.71 -7.20
C SER A 43 5.62 -20.17 -8.22
N LYS A 44 5.95 -21.24 -8.95
CA LYS A 44 5.04 -21.84 -9.94
C LYS A 44 3.70 -22.22 -9.30
N GLU A 45 3.75 -22.72 -8.08
CA GLU A 45 2.55 -23.09 -7.34
C GLU A 45 1.65 -21.90 -7.01
N TYR A 46 2.20 -20.83 -6.44
CA TYR A 46 1.42 -19.63 -6.10
C TYR A 46 0.78 -19.00 -7.34
N ILE A 47 1.56 -18.83 -8.42
CA ILE A 47 1.08 -18.23 -9.66
C ILE A 47 -0.04 -19.06 -10.29
N SER A 48 0.09 -20.39 -10.32
CA SER A 48 -0.89 -21.25 -10.98
C SER A 48 -2.15 -21.50 -10.19
N LYS A 49 -2.08 -21.49 -8.84
CA LYS A 49 -3.20 -21.88 -7.97
C LYS A 49 -3.88 -20.71 -7.29
N LEU A 50 -3.17 -19.60 -7.04
CA LEU A 50 -3.64 -18.52 -6.19
C LEU A 50 -3.69 -17.17 -6.91
N ASN A 51 -2.56 -16.67 -7.40
CA ASN A 51 -2.51 -15.33 -8.00
C ASN A 51 -1.54 -15.26 -9.17
N LYS A 52 -2.08 -15.29 -10.38
CA LYS A 52 -1.31 -15.22 -11.64
C LYS A 52 -0.40 -13.99 -11.75
N ASN A 53 -0.69 -12.92 -11.01
CA ASN A 53 0.09 -11.69 -11.00
C ASN A 53 1.36 -11.80 -10.13
N GLY A 54 1.53 -12.89 -9.35
CA GLY A 54 2.70 -13.10 -8.49
C GLY A 54 2.86 -12.05 -7.40
N VAL A 55 1.74 -11.59 -6.81
CA VAL A 55 1.69 -10.54 -5.78
C VAL A 55 0.76 -10.92 -4.61
N VAL A 56 0.85 -10.17 -3.55
CA VAL A 56 -0.11 -10.19 -2.43
C VAL A 56 -0.93 -8.89 -2.43
N PRO A 57 -2.13 -8.89 -1.82
CA PRO A 57 -2.81 -9.99 -1.15
C PRO A 57 -3.57 -10.92 -2.10
N THR A 58 -3.85 -12.13 -1.61
CA THR A 58 -4.84 -13.05 -2.18
C THR A 58 -5.72 -13.52 -1.05
N LEU A 59 -7.03 -13.42 -1.21
CA LEU A 59 -8.02 -13.93 -0.25
C LEU A 59 -8.57 -15.25 -0.76
N VAL A 60 -8.72 -16.22 0.16
CA VAL A 60 -9.38 -17.49 -0.10
C VAL A 60 -10.53 -17.66 0.88
N TYR A 61 -11.72 -18.01 0.38
CA TYR A 61 -12.88 -18.32 1.19
C TYR A 61 -13.66 -19.47 0.55
N GLY A 62 -13.51 -20.67 1.11
CA GLY A 62 -14.02 -21.89 0.49
C GLY A 62 -13.37 -22.16 -0.85
N SER A 63 -14.15 -22.16 -1.94
CA SER A 63 -13.67 -22.29 -3.32
C SER A 63 -13.27 -20.99 -3.98
N ASP A 64 -13.64 -19.85 -3.37
CA ASP A 64 -13.42 -18.53 -3.96
C ASP A 64 -12.00 -18.04 -3.72
N ILE A 65 -11.32 -17.66 -4.79
CA ILE A 65 -10.00 -17.05 -4.77
C ILE A 65 -10.11 -15.65 -5.34
N ILE A 66 -9.93 -14.65 -4.48
CA ILE A 66 -10.08 -13.24 -4.84
C ILE A 66 -8.73 -12.55 -4.81
N ILE A 67 -8.41 -11.85 -5.88
CA ILE A 67 -7.20 -11.04 -6.03
C ILE A 67 -7.57 -9.56 -6.20
N GLU A 68 -6.57 -8.67 -6.16
CA GLU A 68 -6.70 -7.21 -6.15
C GLU A 68 -7.28 -6.69 -4.84
N SER A 69 -6.47 -5.92 -4.10
CA SER A 69 -6.79 -5.54 -2.72
C SER A 69 -8.11 -4.78 -2.56
N THR A 70 -8.46 -3.91 -3.48
CA THR A 70 -9.73 -3.14 -3.46
C THR A 70 -10.93 -4.01 -3.84
N VAL A 71 -10.74 -4.99 -4.73
CA VAL A 71 -11.76 -5.99 -5.05
C VAL A 71 -11.99 -6.91 -3.86
N ILE A 72 -10.93 -7.34 -3.17
CA ILE A 72 -11.03 -8.13 -1.93
C ILE A 72 -11.83 -7.35 -0.87
N MET A 73 -11.57 -6.05 -0.71
CA MET A 73 -12.29 -5.22 0.26
C MET A 73 -13.80 -5.13 -0.07
N GLU A 74 -14.17 -4.96 -1.34
CA GLU A 74 -15.59 -4.96 -1.77
C GLU A 74 -16.22 -6.35 -1.62
N TYR A 75 -15.50 -7.45 -1.93
CA TYR A 75 -15.97 -8.82 -1.70
C TYR A 75 -16.29 -9.06 -0.22
N LEU A 76 -15.42 -8.61 0.70
CA LEU A 76 -15.66 -8.73 2.13
C LEU A 76 -16.90 -7.95 2.60
N GLU A 77 -17.23 -6.82 1.96
CA GLU A 77 -18.47 -6.08 2.20
C GLU A 77 -19.71 -6.83 1.74
N ASP A 78 -19.64 -7.48 0.59
CA ASP A 78 -20.76 -8.22 0.03
C ASP A 78 -20.99 -9.55 0.75
N GLN A 79 -19.91 -10.25 1.11
CA GLN A 79 -19.96 -11.57 1.75
C GLN A 79 -20.30 -11.48 3.25
N PHE A 80 -19.86 -10.41 3.92
CA PHE A 80 -20.05 -10.20 5.36
C PHE A 80 -20.66 -8.80 5.60
N PRO A 81 -21.99 -8.63 5.46
CA PRO A 81 -22.63 -7.30 5.52
C PRO A 81 -22.63 -6.65 6.90
N GLU A 82 -22.29 -7.40 7.95
CA GLU A 82 -22.17 -6.87 9.31
C GLU A 82 -21.00 -5.89 9.41
N ASN A 83 -21.12 -4.88 10.29
CA ASN A 83 -20.12 -3.81 10.44
C ASN A 83 -19.77 -3.15 9.10
N PRO A 84 -20.73 -2.51 8.39
CA PRO A 84 -20.54 -2.04 7.03
C PRO A 84 -19.51 -0.89 6.96
N LEU A 85 -18.58 -1.01 6.03
CA LEU A 85 -17.60 0.01 5.66
C LEU A 85 -17.95 0.70 4.33
N ARG A 86 -19.09 0.38 3.77
CA ARG A 86 -19.62 0.96 2.54
C ARG A 86 -20.82 1.87 2.86
N PRO A 87 -20.82 3.12 2.41
CA PRO A 87 -21.94 4.03 2.64
C PRO A 87 -23.27 3.47 2.08
N ILE A 88 -24.39 3.81 2.72
CA ILE A 88 -25.71 3.39 2.25
C ILE A 88 -26.10 4.18 1.00
N LYS A 89 -25.90 5.51 0.99
CA LYS A 89 -26.32 6.40 -0.10
C LYS A 89 -25.50 6.17 -1.36
N PRO A 90 -26.13 6.00 -2.53
CA PRO A 90 -25.42 5.73 -3.80
C PRO A 90 -24.34 6.75 -4.15
N GLU A 91 -24.60 8.05 -3.93
CA GLU A 91 -23.62 9.11 -4.19
C GLU A 91 -22.39 9.01 -3.31
N HIS A 92 -22.52 8.58 -2.07
CA HIS A 92 -21.38 8.35 -1.17
C HIS A 92 -20.62 7.07 -1.52
N LYS A 93 -21.33 6.00 -1.97
CA LYS A 93 -20.68 4.81 -2.54
C LYS A 93 -19.85 5.16 -3.77
N ALA A 94 -20.41 5.97 -4.66
CA ALA A 94 -19.67 6.42 -5.84
C ALA A 94 -18.40 7.20 -5.46
N LYS A 95 -18.48 8.13 -4.49
CA LYS A 95 -17.31 8.85 -3.97
C LYS A 95 -16.24 7.90 -3.39
N MET A 96 -16.66 6.94 -2.57
CA MET A 96 -15.76 5.93 -2.01
C MET A 96 -15.01 5.16 -3.11
N ARG A 97 -15.74 4.70 -4.13
CA ARG A 97 -15.16 3.97 -5.26
C ARG A 97 -14.25 4.82 -6.13
N LEU A 98 -14.56 6.12 -6.30
CA LEU A 98 -13.67 7.04 -7.01
C LEU A 98 -12.33 7.23 -6.28
N TRP A 99 -12.33 7.33 -4.95
CA TRP A 99 -11.10 7.35 -4.17
C TRP A 99 -10.29 6.06 -4.37
N ASN A 100 -10.93 4.90 -4.23
CA ASN A 100 -10.27 3.61 -4.41
C ASN A 100 -9.72 3.43 -5.84
N LYS A 101 -10.51 3.83 -6.87
CA LYS A 101 -10.07 3.79 -8.27
C LYS A 101 -8.83 4.66 -8.49
N LYS A 102 -8.81 5.90 -8.02
CA LYS A 102 -7.64 6.80 -8.11
C LYS A 102 -6.42 6.20 -7.45
N LEU A 103 -6.61 5.57 -6.29
CA LEU A 103 -5.53 4.88 -5.57
C LEU A 103 -4.95 3.74 -6.39
N ASP A 104 -5.77 2.88 -6.98
CA ASP A 104 -5.32 1.73 -7.76
C ASP A 104 -4.66 2.13 -9.09
N GLU A 105 -5.19 3.13 -9.78
CA GLU A 105 -4.69 3.54 -11.11
C GLU A 105 -3.37 4.32 -11.04
N VAL A 106 -3.13 5.07 -9.96
CA VAL A 106 -1.98 6.01 -9.89
C VAL A 106 -1.13 5.79 -8.65
N LEU A 107 -1.75 5.85 -7.46
CA LEU A 107 -0.99 5.97 -6.23
C LEU A 107 -0.29 4.68 -5.81
N HIS A 108 -0.86 3.52 -6.17
CA HIS A 108 -0.24 2.24 -5.83
C HIS A 108 1.11 2.04 -6.55
N SER A 109 1.18 2.32 -7.83
CA SER A 109 2.44 2.28 -8.57
C SER A 109 3.43 3.34 -8.04
N SER A 110 2.95 4.55 -7.75
CA SER A 110 3.77 5.64 -7.24
C SER A 110 4.40 5.32 -5.87
N VAL A 111 3.64 4.74 -4.92
CA VAL A 111 4.22 4.35 -3.61
C VAL A 111 5.24 3.22 -3.75
N ALA A 112 5.03 2.29 -4.68
CA ALA A 112 5.98 1.22 -4.95
C ALA A 112 7.30 1.79 -5.51
N ILE A 113 7.22 2.73 -6.46
CA ILE A 113 8.38 3.46 -7.02
C ILE A 113 9.12 4.21 -5.90
N ILE A 114 8.43 5.02 -5.11
CA ILE A 114 9.02 5.80 -4.01
C ILE A 114 9.71 4.86 -3.00
N SER A 115 9.01 3.80 -2.56
CA SER A 115 9.55 2.84 -1.60
C SER A 115 10.79 2.13 -2.12
N SER A 116 10.79 1.75 -3.41
CA SER A 116 11.94 1.13 -4.09
C SER A 116 13.11 2.10 -4.16
N CYS A 117 12.88 3.29 -4.70
CA CYS A 117 13.93 4.30 -4.92
C CYS A 117 14.59 4.77 -3.61
N VAL A 118 13.80 4.92 -2.55
CA VAL A 118 14.28 5.43 -1.26
C VAL A 118 14.95 4.32 -0.45
N ALA A 119 14.31 3.14 -0.32
CA ALA A 119 14.74 2.15 0.67
C ALA A 119 14.87 0.72 0.11
N PHE A 120 13.85 0.17 -0.55
CA PHE A 120 13.81 -1.26 -0.81
C PHE A 120 14.85 -1.77 -1.82
N ARG A 121 15.39 -0.90 -2.67
CA ARG A 121 16.51 -1.22 -3.57
C ARG A 121 17.71 -1.80 -2.82
N TYR A 122 17.99 -1.32 -1.63
CA TYR A 122 19.13 -1.75 -0.84
C TYR A 122 19.02 -3.21 -0.39
N GLN A 123 17.81 -3.75 -0.25
CA GLN A 123 17.61 -5.17 0.03
C GLN A 123 18.10 -6.09 -1.09
N PHE A 124 18.28 -5.56 -2.30
CA PHE A 124 18.84 -6.27 -3.44
C PHE A 124 20.33 -5.94 -3.61
N LEU A 125 20.67 -4.65 -3.62
CA LEU A 125 22.04 -4.17 -3.88
C LEU A 125 23.07 -4.62 -2.85
N GLU A 126 22.63 -4.88 -1.61
CA GLU A 126 23.49 -5.35 -0.52
C GLU A 126 23.70 -6.88 -0.53
N LYS A 127 22.88 -7.64 -1.29
CA LYS A 127 22.87 -9.11 -1.23
C LYS A 127 23.23 -9.79 -2.54
N TYR A 128 23.02 -9.13 -3.67
CA TYR A 128 23.09 -9.73 -4.99
C TYR A 128 23.93 -8.88 -5.93
N ASP A 129 24.62 -9.54 -6.85
CA ASP A 129 25.23 -8.85 -7.98
C ASP A 129 24.20 -8.38 -9.04
N LYS A 130 24.66 -7.61 -10.01
CA LYS A 130 23.78 -7.05 -11.04
C LYS A 130 23.08 -8.12 -11.90
N GLY A 131 23.76 -9.22 -12.17
CA GLY A 131 23.21 -10.34 -12.96
C GLY A 131 22.12 -11.06 -12.19
N GLU A 132 22.37 -11.36 -10.91
CA GLU A 132 21.40 -11.98 -10.01
C GLU A 132 20.13 -11.10 -9.84
N ILE A 133 20.32 -9.78 -9.68
CA ILE A 133 19.20 -8.82 -9.59
C ILE A 133 18.35 -8.86 -10.87
N ASN A 134 18.98 -8.83 -12.05
CA ASN A 134 18.27 -8.94 -13.32
C ASN A 134 17.48 -10.25 -13.42
N ASN A 135 18.09 -11.39 -13.05
CA ASN A 135 17.41 -12.69 -13.02
C ASN A 135 16.18 -12.71 -12.10
N LEU A 136 16.24 -11.98 -10.97
CA LEU A 136 15.09 -11.84 -10.07
C LEU A 136 13.99 -10.95 -10.66
N ILE A 137 14.37 -9.89 -11.37
CA ILE A 137 13.44 -8.97 -12.04
C ILE A 137 12.74 -9.71 -13.21
N ASP A 138 13.45 -10.49 -13.99
CA ASP A 138 12.92 -11.21 -15.16
C ASP A 138 11.83 -12.24 -14.79
N LYS A 139 11.78 -12.68 -13.54
CA LYS A 139 10.70 -13.50 -12.98
C LYS A 139 9.39 -12.75 -12.71
N ILE A 140 9.37 -11.42 -12.82
CA ILE A 140 8.15 -10.63 -12.68
C ILE A 140 7.29 -10.84 -13.95
N PRO A 141 6.02 -11.28 -13.84
CA PRO A 141 5.20 -11.57 -15.02
C PRO A 141 4.94 -10.36 -15.92
N ASP A 142 4.71 -9.19 -15.34
CA ASP A 142 4.36 -7.95 -16.04
C ASP A 142 5.60 -7.21 -16.55
N GLU A 143 5.63 -6.89 -17.84
CA GLU A 143 6.77 -6.26 -18.51
C GLU A 143 7.04 -4.83 -18.00
N LYS A 144 5.99 -4.02 -17.86
CA LYS A 144 6.11 -2.65 -17.36
C LYS A 144 6.65 -2.62 -15.94
N ARG A 145 6.22 -3.57 -15.11
CA ARG A 145 6.76 -3.72 -13.76
C ARG A 145 8.21 -4.16 -13.75
N ARG A 146 8.67 -4.99 -14.71
CA ARG A 146 10.10 -5.31 -14.87
C ARG A 146 10.91 -4.07 -15.18
N GLU A 147 10.47 -3.26 -16.15
CA GLU A 147 11.11 -2.00 -16.52
C GLU A 147 11.24 -1.06 -15.31
N ILE A 148 10.13 -0.76 -14.64
CA ILE A 148 10.10 0.10 -13.45
C ILE A 148 11.01 -0.45 -12.36
N SER A 149 10.97 -1.77 -12.09
CA SER A 149 11.79 -2.39 -11.05
C SER A 149 13.28 -2.25 -11.36
N ARG A 150 13.68 -2.46 -12.62
CA ARG A 150 15.08 -2.32 -13.05
C ARG A 150 15.56 -0.89 -12.87
N ASP A 151 14.78 0.09 -13.33
CA ASP A 151 15.16 1.49 -13.24
C ASP A 151 15.21 1.96 -11.76
N THR A 152 14.21 1.64 -10.96
CA THR A 152 14.16 2.08 -9.54
C THR A 152 15.24 1.44 -8.68
N ILE A 153 15.56 0.16 -8.91
CA ILE A 153 16.62 -0.53 -8.15
C ILE A 153 17.99 0.06 -8.49
N PHE A 154 18.34 0.21 -9.76
CA PHE A 154 19.67 0.66 -10.12
C PHE A 154 19.86 2.17 -10.01
N ASN A 155 18.87 2.98 -10.34
CA ASN A 155 18.98 4.44 -10.37
C ASN A 155 18.50 5.13 -9.07
N GLY A 156 17.64 4.49 -8.25
CA GLY A 156 17.15 5.04 -6.99
C GLY A 156 16.48 6.41 -7.19
N LEU A 157 16.91 7.43 -6.44
CA LEU A 157 16.38 8.79 -6.56
C LEU A 157 16.70 9.50 -7.90
N ASN A 158 17.47 8.88 -8.79
CA ASN A 158 17.68 9.34 -10.17
C ASN A 158 16.83 8.56 -11.18
N SER A 159 15.95 7.68 -10.72
CA SER A 159 15.00 6.94 -11.54
C SER A 159 14.14 7.91 -12.36
N ASN A 160 13.88 7.56 -13.63
CA ASN A 160 12.99 8.32 -14.51
C ASN A 160 11.55 8.38 -14.01
N PHE A 161 11.17 7.47 -13.10
CA PHE A 161 9.83 7.39 -12.53
C PHE A 161 9.68 8.10 -11.19
N PHE A 162 10.79 8.44 -10.50
CA PHE A 162 10.74 8.89 -9.11
C PHE A 162 10.07 10.26 -8.96
N GLU A 163 10.46 11.23 -9.78
CA GLU A 163 9.95 12.61 -9.70
C GLU A 163 8.43 12.65 -9.93
N GLY A 164 7.95 12.01 -10.99
CA GLY A 164 6.51 11.89 -11.25
C GLY A 164 5.74 11.26 -10.10
N ALA A 165 6.28 10.18 -9.52
CA ALA A 165 5.64 9.50 -8.39
C ALA A 165 5.53 10.38 -7.14
N ILE A 166 6.53 11.20 -6.84
CA ILE A 166 6.48 12.16 -5.70
C ILE A 166 5.42 13.23 -5.96
N PHE A 167 5.35 13.81 -7.16
CA PHE A 167 4.37 14.85 -7.48
C PHE A 167 2.92 14.34 -7.45
N GLU A 168 2.68 13.09 -7.88
CA GLU A 168 1.35 12.48 -7.71
C GLU A 168 0.94 12.42 -6.23
N PHE A 169 1.87 12.10 -5.31
CA PHE A 169 1.57 12.11 -3.88
C PHE A 169 1.39 13.52 -3.31
N ILE A 170 2.16 14.51 -3.72
CA ILE A 170 1.96 15.90 -3.29
C ILE A 170 0.56 16.36 -3.70
N LYS A 171 0.16 16.11 -4.95
CA LYS A 171 -1.16 16.46 -5.48
C LYS A 171 -2.29 15.77 -4.71
N ILE A 172 -2.17 14.48 -4.43
CA ILE A 172 -3.21 13.76 -3.69
C ILE A 172 -3.29 14.21 -2.23
N PHE A 173 -2.18 14.57 -1.59
CA PHE A 173 -2.20 15.12 -0.24
C PHE A 173 -2.92 16.47 -0.18
N ASP A 174 -2.77 17.34 -1.20
CA ASP A 174 -3.54 18.59 -1.32
C ASP A 174 -5.03 18.33 -1.51
N GLU A 175 -5.39 17.39 -2.38
CA GLU A 175 -6.80 17.01 -2.59
C GLU A 175 -7.43 16.40 -1.32
N LEU A 176 -6.71 15.53 -0.62
CA LEU A 176 -7.17 14.93 0.64
C LEU A 176 -7.38 15.98 1.72
N ASP A 177 -6.43 16.91 1.90
CA ASP A 177 -6.54 17.97 2.89
C ASP A 177 -7.75 18.88 2.60
N LYS A 178 -7.90 19.30 1.35
CA LYS A 178 -9.04 20.09 0.89
C LYS A 178 -10.37 19.35 1.10
N HIS A 179 -10.43 18.06 0.79
CA HIS A 179 -11.62 17.25 1.00
C HIS A 179 -11.97 17.12 2.49
N LEU A 180 -10.98 16.78 3.30
CA LEU A 180 -11.12 16.58 4.74
C LEU A 180 -11.39 17.88 5.53
N SER A 181 -11.25 19.05 4.90
CA SER A 181 -11.70 20.32 5.51
C SER A 181 -13.23 20.39 5.64
N ASN A 182 -13.96 19.63 4.82
CA ASN A 182 -15.43 19.61 4.80
C ASN A 182 -16.04 18.29 5.31
N PHE A 183 -15.24 17.23 5.39
CA PHE A 183 -15.71 15.89 5.77
C PHE A 183 -14.79 15.26 6.80
N LYS A 184 -15.37 14.47 7.70
CA LYS A 184 -14.59 13.76 8.71
C LYS A 184 -13.77 12.62 8.12
N PHE A 185 -14.28 11.96 7.05
CA PHE A 185 -13.69 10.82 6.35
C PHE A 185 -13.82 10.97 4.84
N LEU A 186 -13.15 10.10 4.08
CA LEU A 186 -13.04 10.23 2.61
C LEU A 186 -14.37 10.08 1.87
N SER A 187 -15.37 9.46 2.49
CA SER A 187 -16.69 9.30 1.85
C SER A 187 -17.82 9.98 2.62
N GLY A 188 -17.49 10.89 3.54
CA GLY A 188 -18.46 11.61 4.37
C GLY A 188 -18.12 11.60 5.85
N ASN A 189 -19.10 11.29 6.71
CA ASN A 189 -18.93 11.37 8.15
C ASN A 189 -18.56 10.04 8.84
N ASN A 190 -18.58 8.95 8.12
CA ASN A 190 -18.26 7.62 8.62
C ASN A 190 -17.00 7.07 7.95
N TYR A 191 -16.24 6.28 8.71
CA TYR A 191 -15.11 5.52 8.19
C TYR A 191 -15.59 4.52 7.14
N THR A 192 -14.85 4.41 6.04
CA THR A 192 -15.22 3.56 4.89
C THR A 192 -14.03 2.79 4.34
N LEU A 193 -14.27 1.94 3.33
CA LEU A 193 -13.23 1.26 2.57
C LEU A 193 -12.21 2.23 1.97
N ALA A 194 -12.59 3.47 1.63
CA ALA A 194 -11.65 4.48 1.14
C ALA A 194 -10.64 4.87 2.21
N ASP A 195 -11.09 5.05 3.45
CA ASP A 195 -10.21 5.38 4.58
C ASP A 195 -9.25 4.21 4.88
N ALA A 196 -9.77 2.97 4.89
CA ALA A 196 -8.95 1.76 5.02
C ALA A 196 -7.90 1.65 3.90
N ALA A 197 -8.27 2.05 2.67
CA ALA A 197 -7.40 1.94 1.51
C ALA A 197 -6.25 2.97 1.53
N TYR A 198 -6.50 4.21 1.95
CA TYR A 198 -5.50 5.29 1.95
C TYR A 198 -4.55 5.24 3.15
N THR A 199 -5.00 4.74 4.29
CA THR A 199 -4.21 4.65 5.53
C THR A 199 -2.81 4.05 5.35
N PRO A 200 -2.61 2.90 4.67
CA PRO A 200 -1.29 2.30 4.50
C PRO A 200 -0.29 3.16 3.71
N TYR A 201 -0.78 4.07 2.89
CA TYR A 201 0.09 4.94 2.08
C TYR A 201 0.70 6.05 2.94
N LEU A 202 -0.09 6.69 3.82
CA LEU A 202 0.44 7.65 4.77
C LEU A 202 1.38 6.97 5.78
N THR A 203 1.02 5.77 6.25
CA THR A 203 1.89 4.95 7.09
C THR A 203 3.25 4.68 6.40
N ARG A 204 3.25 4.37 5.09
CA ARG A 204 4.49 4.18 4.34
C ARG A 204 5.33 5.45 4.28
N PHE A 205 4.72 6.62 4.12
CA PHE A 205 5.44 7.89 4.13
C PHE A 205 6.06 8.20 5.51
N GLU A 206 5.39 7.85 6.61
CA GLU A 206 6.00 7.92 7.95
C GLU A 206 7.21 6.99 8.08
N HIS A 207 7.08 5.72 7.67
CA HIS A 207 8.18 4.76 7.70
C HIS A 207 9.40 5.22 6.90
N LEU A 208 9.16 5.85 5.73
CA LEU A 208 10.20 6.42 4.88
C LEU A 208 10.73 7.79 5.35
N GLN A 209 10.27 8.31 6.49
CA GLN A 209 10.62 9.65 7.00
C GLN A 209 10.25 10.80 6.03
N LEU A 210 9.19 10.59 5.25
CA LEU A 210 8.69 11.55 4.25
C LEU A 210 7.41 12.26 4.69
N SER A 211 7.06 12.22 5.97
CA SER A 211 5.87 12.88 6.52
C SER A 211 5.89 14.40 6.32
N PHE A 212 7.07 15.02 6.14
CA PHE A 212 7.19 16.44 5.82
C PHE A 212 6.43 16.87 4.55
N LEU A 213 6.06 15.93 3.69
CA LEU A 213 5.26 16.19 2.48
C LEU A 213 3.79 16.49 2.78
N TYR A 214 3.29 16.06 3.94
CA TYR A 214 1.89 16.26 4.31
C TYR A 214 1.65 16.75 5.75
N GLN A 215 2.66 16.74 6.61
CA GLN A 215 2.46 17.06 8.04
C GLN A 215 1.90 18.45 8.29
N GLU A 216 2.19 19.43 7.42
CA GLU A 216 1.65 20.80 7.50
C GLU A 216 0.21 20.91 6.96
N LYS A 217 -0.34 19.83 6.36
CA LYS A 217 -1.70 19.77 5.87
C LYS A 217 -2.64 19.42 7.03
N LYS A 218 -3.27 20.45 7.57
CA LYS A 218 -4.00 20.43 8.85
C LYS A 218 -5.04 19.33 8.96
N TYR A 219 -5.87 19.20 7.94
CA TYR A 219 -7.01 18.27 7.98
C TYR A 219 -6.59 16.83 7.68
N LEU A 220 -5.66 16.66 6.76
CA LEU A 220 -5.07 15.36 6.44
C LEU A 220 -4.31 14.78 7.64
N SER A 221 -3.48 15.58 8.29
CA SER A 221 -2.74 15.17 9.48
C SER A 221 -3.66 14.82 10.64
N LYS A 222 -4.75 15.60 10.85
CA LYS A 222 -5.76 15.30 11.87
C LYS A 222 -6.49 13.98 11.58
N TRP A 223 -6.90 13.78 10.33
CA TRP A 223 -7.56 12.54 9.91
C TRP A 223 -6.66 11.33 10.13
N PHE A 224 -5.40 11.40 9.73
CA PHE A 224 -4.49 10.29 9.88
C PHE A 224 -4.16 10.00 11.35
N SER A 225 -3.97 11.03 12.18
CA SER A 225 -3.78 10.86 13.62
C SER A 225 -4.97 10.14 14.28
N MET A 226 -6.20 10.55 13.95
CA MET A 226 -7.42 9.90 14.45
C MET A 226 -7.50 8.41 14.05
N ILE A 227 -7.04 8.06 12.85
CA ILE A 227 -7.01 6.65 12.41
C ILE A 227 -5.96 5.86 13.18
N LYS A 228 -4.77 6.44 13.42
CA LYS A 228 -3.69 5.77 14.16
C LYS A 228 -4.04 5.45 15.62
N GLU A 229 -4.97 6.20 16.21
CA GLU A 229 -5.47 5.94 17.58
C GLU A 229 -6.41 4.74 17.67
N LYS A 230 -6.94 4.24 16.54
CA LYS A 230 -7.85 3.09 16.52
C LYS A 230 -7.10 1.79 16.87
N GLU A 231 -7.72 0.95 17.71
CA GLU A 231 -7.18 -0.38 18.03
C GLU A 231 -7.02 -1.25 16.76
N ASN A 232 -7.92 -1.09 15.77
CA ASN A 232 -7.84 -1.81 14.51
C ASN A 232 -6.62 -1.41 13.66
N TYR A 233 -6.16 -0.17 13.74
CA TYR A 233 -4.89 0.24 13.12
C TYR A 233 -3.70 -0.52 13.75
N LYS A 234 -3.68 -0.63 15.07
CA LYS A 234 -2.65 -1.40 15.79
C LYS A 234 -2.66 -2.86 15.38
N LYS A 235 -3.84 -3.50 15.37
CA LYS A 235 -3.99 -4.92 14.99
C LYS A 235 -3.59 -5.18 13.55
N ALA A 236 -4.05 -4.34 12.62
CA ALA A 236 -3.85 -4.54 11.18
C ALA A 236 -2.47 -4.13 10.68
N ILE A 237 -1.80 -3.17 11.34
CA ILE A 237 -0.54 -2.56 10.88
C ILE A 237 0.57 -2.72 11.88
N LEU A 238 0.45 -2.16 13.12
CA LEU A 238 1.57 -2.11 14.05
C LEU A 238 2.03 -3.48 14.52
N ASN A 239 1.10 -4.40 14.80
CA ASN A 239 1.43 -5.78 15.22
C ASN A 239 2.12 -6.61 14.11
N TRP A 240 2.08 -6.13 12.86
CA TRP A 240 2.73 -6.73 11.70
C TRP A 240 4.02 -6.00 11.29
N ASN A 241 4.45 -5.00 12.05
CA ASN A 241 5.67 -4.29 11.73
C ASN A 241 6.87 -5.22 11.82
N ASN A 242 7.76 -5.06 10.84
CA ASN A 242 9.02 -5.77 10.75
C ASN A 242 10.15 -4.79 10.99
N ASP A 243 10.90 -4.98 12.07
CA ASP A 243 11.93 -4.04 12.53
C ASP A 243 13.05 -3.83 11.49
N ASP A 244 13.46 -4.87 10.77
CA ASP A 244 14.48 -4.75 9.72
C ASP A 244 14.01 -3.81 8.61
N TYR A 245 12.72 -3.93 8.22
CA TYR A 245 12.15 -3.04 7.21
C TYR A 245 11.97 -1.61 7.74
N LEU A 246 11.53 -1.44 8.97
CA LEU A 246 11.38 -0.12 9.59
C LEU A 246 12.72 0.59 9.71
N ASN A 247 13.74 -0.11 10.19
CA ASN A 247 15.10 0.42 10.32
C ASN A 247 15.67 0.83 8.95
N LEU A 248 15.53 -0.04 7.94
CA LEU A 248 15.95 0.26 6.57
C LEU A 248 15.25 1.50 6.02
N MET A 249 13.91 1.55 6.11
CA MET A 249 13.13 2.67 5.60
C MET A 249 13.45 3.98 6.32
N SER A 250 13.61 3.94 7.65
CA SER A 250 13.96 5.12 8.44
C SER A 250 15.36 5.64 8.10
N LEU A 251 16.36 4.74 8.03
CA LEU A 251 17.73 5.12 7.70
C LEU A 251 17.82 5.75 6.30
N ARG A 252 17.37 5.00 5.28
CA ARG A 252 17.46 5.43 3.88
C ARG A 252 16.53 6.60 3.55
N GLY A 253 15.41 6.68 4.25
CA GLY A 253 14.51 7.82 4.17
C GLY A 253 15.18 9.12 4.61
N LYS A 254 15.80 9.14 5.81
CA LYS A 254 16.55 10.30 6.32
C LYS A 254 17.65 10.76 5.35
N GLU A 255 18.43 9.82 4.79
CA GLU A 255 19.47 10.11 3.80
C GLU A 255 18.90 10.77 2.53
N SER A 256 17.65 10.45 2.17
CA SER A 256 16.99 10.90 0.93
C SER A 256 16.39 12.30 1.03
N ILE A 257 16.08 12.82 2.23
CA ILE A 257 15.31 14.06 2.46
C ILE A 257 15.88 15.25 1.69
N LYS A 258 17.21 15.48 1.78
CA LYS A 258 17.85 16.62 1.14
C LYS A 258 17.64 16.63 -0.38
N LYS A 259 17.78 15.46 -1.01
CA LYS A 259 17.62 15.31 -2.45
C LYS A 259 16.15 15.44 -2.87
N ILE A 260 15.23 14.87 -2.11
CA ILE A 260 13.79 14.97 -2.36
C ILE A 260 13.33 16.44 -2.25
N LYS A 261 13.75 17.17 -1.20
CA LYS A 261 13.46 18.58 -1.07
C LYS A 261 13.97 19.42 -2.26
N LYS A 262 15.18 19.09 -2.78
CA LYS A 262 15.72 19.74 -3.98
C LYS A 262 14.91 19.44 -5.25
N ILE A 263 14.35 18.24 -5.38
CA ILE A 263 13.48 17.87 -6.52
C ILE A 263 12.21 18.73 -6.46
N ILE A 264 11.55 18.78 -5.30
CA ILE A 264 10.29 19.48 -5.12
C ILE A 264 10.43 21.00 -5.30
N SER A 265 11.56 21.59 -4.88
CA SER A 265 11.79 23.03 -4.99
C SER A 265 12.09 23.54 -6.40
N LYS A 266 12.19 22.67 -7.41
CA LYS A 266 12.42 23.07 -8.81
C LYS A 266 11.13 23.37 -9.58
N THR A 267 10.00 23.07 -8.95
CA THR A 267 8.66 23.27 -9.49
C THR A 267 7.97 24.41 -8.74
#